data_a0ffe35c5c790db661017d0a616b6a81
#
_entry.id   a0ffe35c5c790db661017d0a616b6a81
#
_cell.length_a   1.000
_cell.length_b   1.000
_cell.length_c   1.000
_cell.angle_alpha   90.00
_cell.angle_beta   90.00
_cell.angle_gamma   90.00
#
_symmetry.space_group_name_H-M   'P 1'
#
loop_
_entity.id
_entity.type
_entity.pdbx_description
1 polymer ?
#
loop_
_entity_poly.entity_id
_entity_poly.type
_entity_poly.pdbx_seq_one_letter_code
_entity_poly.pdbx_strand_id
1 'polypeptide(L)'
;MQKIQELQKRLYNLLLNPHIRDWERHLLKTTKDSLNERNLNEQLTKLEAELRPLALRNNLTPDVADFYQELTGNQVKHSTKRTHLITDPVHQQRAVFAGGCFWCMVEPFETRPGIISVLSGYTGGTIENPSYDQVSSGNTGHVEAVEIIFDTKLVSYQELLDLYWQLIDPTDAAGQFQDRGNQYRPIIFVSDEQQENLAQKTKQAVIDSGKYKKPILTEIKALETFWPAENYHQQFYQKQPKRYKAIKRVRQQFLAS
;
A
#
# COMPACT_ATOMS: atom_id res chain seq x y z
N MET A 1 2.07 4.22 37.45
CA MET A 1 1.26 2.97 37.49
C MET A 1 -0.10 3.12 36.84
N GLN A 2 -0.98 4.03 37.22
CA GLN A 2 -2.35 4.13 36.70
C GLN A 2 -2.39 4.34 35.15
N LYS A 3 -1.59 5.24 34.61
CA LYS A 3 -1.53 5.53 33.16
C LYS A 3 -1.10 4.33 32.31
N ILE A 4 -0.18 3.53 32.79
CA ILE A 4 0.29 2.33 32.06
C ILE A 4 -0.76 1.21 32.08
N GLN A 5 -1.46 1.04 33.20
CA GLN A 5 -2.53 0.07 33.32
C GLN A 5 -3.72 0.42 32.41
N GLU A 6 -4.08 1.70 32.34
CA GLU A 6 -5.13 2.17 31.40
C GLU A 6 -4.75 1.92 29.94
N LEU A 7 -3.49 2.23 29.57
CA LEU A 7 -3.00 1.98 28.24
C LEU A 7 -2.96 0.48 27.89
N GLN A 8 -2.44 -0.35 28.81
CA GLN A 8 -2.42 -1.81 28.61
C GLN A 8 -3.84 -2.37 28.46
N LYS A 9 -4.80 -1.87 29.25
CA LYS A 9 -6.22 -2.23 29.11
C LYS A 9 -6.78 -1.80 27.75
N ARG A 10 -6.44 -0.60 27.28
CA ARG A 10 -6.87 -0.09 25.97
C ARG A 10 -6.31 -0.94 24.84
N LEU A 11 -5.01 -1.25 24.86
CA LEU A 11 -4.37 -2.13 23.89
C LEU A 11 -4.95 -3.55 23.92
N TYR A 12 -5.23 -4.08 25.10
CA TYR A 12 -5.86 -5.38 25.25
C TYR A 12 -7.25 -5.43 24.63
N ASN A 13 -8.09 -4.40 24.86
CA ASN A 13 -9.41 -4.30 24.27
C ASN A 13 -9.35 -4.23 22.73
N LEU A 14 -8.38 -3.49 22.17
CA LEU A 14 -8.14 -3.48 20.73
C LEU A 14 -7.77 -4.88 20.21
N LEU A 15 -6.89 -5.60 20.91
CA LEU A 15 -6.46 -6.94 20.52
C LEU A 15 -7.60 -7.98 20.52
N LEU A 16 -8.65 -7.76 21.31
CA LEU A 16 -9.84 -8.63 21.34
C LEU A 16 -10.80 -8.36 20.17
N ASN A 17 -10.68 -7.24 19.48
CA ASN A 17 -11.55 -6.93 18.34
C ASN A 17 -11.18 -7.84 17.13
N PRO A 18 -12.09 -8.69 16.63
CA PRO A 18 -11.80 -9.60 15.53
C PRO A 18 -11.56 -8.87 14.20
N HIS A 19 -12.01 -7.62 14.07
CA HIS A 19 -11.91 -6.82 12.85
C HIS A 19 -10.58 -6.06 12.70
N ILE A 20 -9.68 -6.13 13.69
CA ILE A 20 -8.35 -5.55 13.57
C ILE A 20 -7.49 -6.43 12.68
N ARG A 21 -6.78 -5.82 11.74
CA ARG A 21 -5.89 -6.52 10.80
C ARG A 21 -4.72 -7.18 11.54
N ASP A 22 -4.21 -8.28 10.99
CA ASP A 22 -3.14 -9.04 11.64
C ASP A 22 -1.88 -8.22 11.89
N TRP A 23 -1.49 -7.33 10.97
CA TRP A 23 -0.32 -6.46 11.18
C TRP A 23 -0.56 -5.41 12.27
N GLU A 24 -1.76 -4.80 12.35
CA GLU A 24 -2.14 -3.88 13.45
C GLU A 24 -2.12 -4.64 14.78
N ARG A 25 -2.71 -5.84 14.80
CA ARG A 25 -2.71 -6.74 15.95
C ARG A 25 -1.30 -7.07 16.41
N HIS A 26 -0.42 -7.43 15.47
CA HIS A 26 0.99 -7.72 15.78
C HIS A 26 1.68 -6.52 16.40
N LEU A 27 1.53 -5.34 15.82
CA LEU A 27 2.13 -4.09 16.29
C LEU A 27 1.61 -3.72 17.70
N LEU A 28 0.30 -3.74 17.90
CA LEU A 28 -0.33 -3.44 19.19
C LEU A 28 0.09 -4.46 20.28
N LYS A 29 0.19 -5.74 19.92
CA LYS A 29 0.63 -6.80 20.83
C LYS A 29 2.09 -6.60 21.23
N THR A 30 2.98 -6.40 20.27
CA THR A 30 4.42 -6.16 20.50
C THR A 30 4.62 -4.96 21.43
N THR A 31 3.90 -3.86 21.16
CA THR A 31 3.94 -2.68 22.02
C THR A 31 3.45 -3.01 23.42
N LYS A 32 2.27 -3.65 23.57
CA LYS A 32 1.70 -4.03 24.85
C LYS A 32 2.65 -4.89 25.68
N ASP A 33 3.27 -5.89 25.05
CA ASP A 33 4.15 -6.86 25.72
C ASP A 33 5.51 -6.24 26.13
N SER A 34 5.95 -5.18 25.45
CA SER A 34 7.20 -4.45 25.75
C SER A 34 7.03 -3.30 26.73
N LEU A 35 5.80 -2.86 27.04
CA LEU A 35 5.51 -1.69 27.87
C LEU A 35 5.93 -1.89 29.32
N ASN A 36 6.71 -0.94 29.83
CA ASN A 36 7.02 -0.79 31.25
C ASN A 36 7.13 0.70 31.64
N GLU A 37 7.24 1.01 32.92
CA GLU A 37 7.26 2.40 33.41
C GLU A 37 8.45 3.23 32.87
N ARG A 38 9.55 2.58 32.53
CA ARG A 38 10.78 3.28 32.09
C ARG A 38 10.76 3.61 30.61
N ASN A 39 10.02 2.83 29.79
CA ASN A 39 10.03 2.97 28.34
C ASN A 39 8.69 3.45 27.75
N LEU A 40 7.72 3.83 28.57
CA LEU A 40 6.37 4.19 28.13
C LEU A 40 6.37 5.20 26.96
N ASN A 41 7.05 6.33 27.15
CA ASN A 41 7.07 7.38 26.12
C ASN A 41 7.79 6.92 24.84
N GLU A 42 8.86 6.17 24.97
CA GLU A 42 9.60 5.60 23.82
C GLU A 42 8.72 4.66 23.02
N GLN A 43 8.04 3.72 23.68
CA GLN A 43 7.16 2.75 23.03
C GLN A 43 5.93 3.40 22.38
N LEU A 44 5.36 4.44 23.00
CA LEU A 44 4.27 5.20 22.40
C LEU A 44 4.72 6.01 21.18
N THR A 45 5.89 6.63 21.23
CA THR A 45 6.47 7.35 20.07
C THR A 45 6.73 6.39 18.93
N LYS A 46 7.26 5.19 19.21
CA LYS A 46 7.50 4.15 18.21
C LYS A 46 6.20 3.67 17.59
N LEU A 47 5.20 3.37 18.42
CA LEU A 47 3.88 2.93 17.95
C LEU A 47 3.21 4.01 17.08
N GLU A 48 3.28 5.27 17.50
CA GLU A 48 2.76 6.40 16.73
C GLU A 48 3.45 6.50 15.36
N ALA A 49 4.78 6.43 15.31
CA ALA A 49 5.55 6.50 14.08
C ALA A 49 5.22 5.35 13.11
N GLU A 50 4.94 4.16 13.62
CA GLU A 50 4.55 2.99 12.82
C GLU A 50 3.12 3.11 12.28
N LEU A 51 2.19 3.68 13.05
CA LEU A 51 0.79 3.87 12.64
C LEU A 51 0.59 5.11 11.75
N ARG A 52 1.44 6.13 11.86
CA ARG A 52 1.29 7.44 11.19
C ARG A 52 1.09 7.34 9.67
N PRO A 53 1.87 6.57 8.91
CA PRO A 53 1.70 6.49 7.46
C PRO A 53 0.32 5.99 7.05
N LEU A 54 -0.29 5.14 7.86
CA LEU A 54 -1.61 4.55 7.61
C LEU A 54 -2.74 5.43 8.12
N ALA A 55 -2.51 6.10 9.26
CA ALA A 55 -3.44 7.12 9.78
C ALA A 55 -3.62 8.26 8.77
N LEU A 56 -2.53 8.74 8.18
CA LEU A 56 -2.55 9.79 7.16
C LEU A 56 -3.34 9.41 5.91
N ARG A 57 -3.46 8.12 5.63
CA ARG A 57 -4.20 7.60 4.46
C ARG A 57 -5.60 7.13 4.78
N ASN A 58 -6.09 7.32 6.01
CA ASN A 58 -7.34 6.70 6.50
C ASN A 58 -7.38 5.16 6.34
N ASN A 59 -6.26 4.51 6.45
CA ASN A 59 -6.10 3.07 6.23
C ASN A 59 -5.88 2.27 7.53
N LEU A 60 -6.15 2.86 8.68
CA LEU A 60 -6.28 2.11 9.93
C LEU A 60 -7.69 1.56 10.06
N THR A 61 -7.85 0.41 10.76
CA THR A 61 -9.17 -0.02 11.18
C THR A 61 -9.81 1.04 12.08
N PRO A 62 -11.13 1.20 12.11
CA PRO A 62 -11.80 2.28 12.86
C PRO A 62 -11.31 2.41 14.30
N ASP A 63 -11.26 1.32 15.05
CA ASP A 63 -10.86 1.34 16.46
C ASP A 63 -9.39 1.69 16.65
N VAL A 64 -8.52 1.28 15.73
CA VAL A 64 -7.09 1.63 15.74
C VAL A 64 -6.89 3.10 15.31
N ALA A 65 -7.73 3.59 14.39
CA ALA A 65 -7.73 5.01 14.01
C ALA A 65 -8.13 5.90 15.19
N ASP A 66 -9.17 5.52 15.95
CA ASP A 66 -9.59 6.23 17.15
C ASP A 66 -8.49 6.21 18.21
N PHE A 67 -7.86 5.05 18.43
CA PHE A 67 -6.72 4.93 19.33
C PHE A 67 -5.53 5.79 18.88
N TYR A 68 -5.23 5.86 17.60
CA TYR A 68 -4.17 6.73 17.08
C TYR A 68 -4.46 8.21 17.36
N GLN A 69 -5.70 8.64 17.26
CA GLN A 69 -6.10 10.01 17.61
C GLN A 69 -5.96 10.28 19.11
N GLU A 70 -6.34 9.33 19.96
CA GLU A 70 -6.10 9.40 21.43
C GLU A 70 -4.60 9.53 21.71
N LEU A 71 -3.76 8.76 21.03
CA LEU A 71 -2.31 8.73 21.19
C LEU A 71 -1.64 10.07 20.82
N THR A 72 -2.14 10.73 19.76
CA THR A 72 -1.62 12.02 19.26
C THR A 72 -2.20 13.25 19.95
N GLY A 73 -3.13 13.06 20.91
CA GLY A 73 -3.78 14.16 21.64
C GLY A 73 -4.83 14.92 20.84
N ASN A 74 -5.20 14.43 19.65
CA ASN A 74 -6.28 14.99 18.86
C ASN A 74 -7.62 14.49 19.40
N GLN A 75 -8.39 15.34 20.08
CA GLN A 75 -9.74 14.98 20.51
C GLN A 75 -10.64 14.74 19.29
N VAL A 76 -11.19 13.53 19.24
CA VAL A 76 -12.16 13.12 18.21
C VAL A 76 -13.44 13.91 18.39
N LYS A 77 -13.66 14.92 17.57
CA LYS A 77 -15.03 15.29 17.23
C LYS A 77 -15.50 14.26 16.19
N HIS A 78 -16.48 13.45 16.54
CA HIS A 78 -17.12 12.54 15.61
C HIS A 78 -17.60 13.31 14.38
N SER A 79 -16.74 13.43 13.40
CA SER A 79 -17.05 13.94 12.08
C SER A 79 -17.07 12.74 11.13
N THR A 80 -18.23 12.48 10.55
CA THR A 80 -18.47 11.44 9.55
C THR A 80 -17.72 11.66 8.23
N LYS A 81 -16.88 12.69 8.15
CA LYS A 81 -15.94 12.94 7.05
C LYS A 81 -14.52 12.93 7.61
N ARG A 82 -13.86 11.78 7.52
CA ARG A 82 -12.42 11.67 7.74
C ARG A 82 -11.69 12.41 6.62
N THR A 83 -11.28 13.64 6.87
CA THR A 83 -10.39 14.37 5.99
C THR A 83 -8.96 13.89 6.20
N HIS A 84 -8.25 13.61 5.13
CA HIS A 84 -6.82 13.37 5.20
C HIS A 84 -6.13 14.57 5.87
N LEU A 85 -5.27 14.31 6.85
CA LEU A 85 -4.49 15.34 7.57
C LEU A 85 -3.36 15.96 6.72
N ILE A 86 -3.44 15.85 5.40
CA ILE A 86 -2.43 16.32 4.47
C ILE A 86 -2.78 17.72 4.02
N THR A 87 -1.78 18.57 3.87
CA THR A 87 -1.83 20.02 3.77
C THR A 87 -2.64 20.61 2.59
N ASP A 88 -3.01 19.80 1.62
CA ASP A 88 -3.89 20.25 0.53
C ASP A 88 -4.69 19.07 -0.06
N PRO A 89 -5.80 18.66 0.57
CA PRO A 89 -6.62 17.53 0.09
C PRO A 89 -7.19 17.74 -1.33
N VAL A 90 -7.36 18.99 -1.76
CA VAL A 90 -7.92 19.34 -3.07
C VAL A 90 -6.98 18.95 -4.21
N HIS A 91 -5.68 18.92 -3.95
CA HIS A 91 -4.66 18.58 -4.95
C HIS A 91 -4.07 17.19 -4.78
N GLN A 92 -4.67 16.35 -3.94
CA GLN A 92 -4.23 14.99 -3.78
C GLN A 92 -5.13 14.02 -4.53
N GLN A 93 -4.49 13.11 -5.24
CA GLN A 93 -5.16 11.99 -5.89
C GLN A 93 -4.51 10.67 -5.48
N ARG A 94 -5.23 9.61 -5.76
CA ARG A 94 -4.86 8.24 -5.48
C ARG A 94 -4.70 7.46 -6.78
N ALA A 95 -3.61 6.72 -6.92
CA ALA A 95 -3.41 5.72 -7.96
C ALA A 95 -3.16 4.37 -7.32
N VAL A 96 -3.65 3.28 -7.94
CA VAL A 96 -3.42 1.91 -7.46
C VAL A 96 -3.00 1.03 -8.63
N PHE A 97 -1.81 0.44 -8.52
CA PHE A 97 -1.22 -0.38 -9.57
C PHE A 97 -0.75 -1.73 -9.03
N ALA A 98 -1.04 -2.79 -9.77
CA ALA A 98 -0.48 -4.12 -9.59
C ALA A 98 0.44 -4.46 -10.76
N GLY A 99 1.60 -5.06 -10.50
CA GLY A 99 2.58 -5.37 -11.56
C GLY A 99 3.74 -6.21 -11.04
N GLY A 100 3.44 -7.42 -10.55
CA GLY A 100 4.38 -8.30 -9.89
C GLY A 100 4.57 -7.97 -8.42
N CYS A 101 5.70 -8.36 -7.87
CA CYS A 101 6.02 -8.14 -6.46
C CYS A 101 6.00 -6.65 -6.11
N PHE A 102 5.18 -6.26 -5.16
CA PHE A 102 5.02 -4.87 -4.70
C PHE A 102 6.31 -4.27 -4.12
N TRP A 103 7.27 -5.08 -3.62
CA TRP A 103 8.57 -4.58 -3.20
C TRP A 103 9.32 -3.86 -4.34
N CYS A 104 9.12 -4.31 -5.60
CA CYS A 104 9.72 -3.71 -6.78
C CYS A 104 8.96 -2.49 -7.28
N MET A 105 7.70 -2.32 -6.85
CA MET A 105 6.84 -1.23 -7.27
C MET A 105 6.95 0.02 -6.39
N VAL A 106 7.36 -0.10 -5.13
CA VAL A 106 7.37 1.02 -4.17
C VAL A 106 8.42 2.06 -4.51
N GLU A 107 9.70 1.69 -4.57
CA GLU A 107 10.83 2.64 -4.72
C GLU A 107 10.75 3.49 -5.99
N PRO A 108 10.38 2.95 -7.18
CA PRO A 108 10.32 3.75 -8.38
C PRO A 108 9.31 4.91 -8.32
N PHE A 109 8.23 4.75 -7.55
CA PHE A 109 7.26 5.81 -7.31
C PHE A 109 7.67 6.70 -6.12
N GLU A 110 7.97 6.09 -4.96
CA GLU A 110 8.19 6.82 -3.70
C GLU A 110 9.34 7.84 -3.77
N THR A 111 10.33 7.61 -4.63
CA THR A 111 11.48 8.51 -4.79
C THR A 111 11.23 9.68 -5.73
N ARG A 112 10.04 9.82 -6.31
CA ARG A 112 9.72 10.92 -7.24
C ARG A 112 9.17 12.15 -6.52
N PRO A 113 9.50 13.35 -7.01
CA PRO A 113 8.84 14.57 -6.54
C PRO A 113 7.32 14.48 -6.73
N GLY A 114 6.56 15.05 -5.79
CA GLY A 114 5.10 15.04 -5.84
C GLY A 114 4.44 13.76 -5.30
N ILE A 115 5.21 12.71 -5.01
CA ILE A 115 4.68 11.53 -4.33
C ILE A 115 4.67 11.77 -2.83
N ILE A 116 3.48 11.71 -2.26
CA ILE A 116 3.27 11.93 -0.82
C ILE A 116 3.52 10.63 -0.07
N SER A 117 3.06 9.51 -0.66
CA SER A 117 3.23 8.21 -0.02
C SER A 117 2.97 7.04 -0.98
N VAL A 118 3.66 5.94 -0.74
CA VAL A 118 3.42 4.65 -1.41
C VAL A 118 3.22 3.57 -0.37
N LEU A 119 2.15 2.79 -0.50
CA LEU A 119 1.80 1.72 0.42
C LEU A 119 1.68 0.40 -0.33
N SER A 120 2.39 -0.63 0.12
CA SER A 120 2.20 -2.01 -0.35
C SER A 120 0.90 -2.59 0.21
N GLY A 121 0.17 -3.35 -0.59
CA GLY A 121 -1.10 -3.95 -0.15
C GLY A 121 -1.69 -4.93 -1.15
N TYR A 122 -2.95 -5.25 -0.94
CA TYR A 122 -3.72 -6.23 -1.69
C TYR A 122 -5.05 -5.63 -2.13
N THR A 123 -5.50 -5.95 -3.34
CA THR A 123 -6.81 -5.54 -3.86
C THR A 123 -7.30 -6.47 -4.96
N GLY A 124 -8.56 -6.31 -5.39
CA GLY A 124 -9.14 -7.05 -6.52
C GLY A 124 -9.57 -8.48 -6.18
N GLY A 125 -9.62 -8.86 -4.92
CA GLY A 125 -10.10 -10.15 -4.44
C GLY A 125 -11.31 -10.04 -3.52
N THR A 126 -11.85 -11.17 -3.10
CA THR A 126 -13.12 -11.25 -2.36
C THR A 126 -12.98 -11.39 -0.85
N ILE A 127 -11.77 -11.67 -0.36
CA ILE A 127 -11.52 -11.87 1.07
C ILE A 127 -11.27 -10.51 1.72
N GLU A 128 -12.03 -10.19 2.75
CA GLU A 128 -11.80 -9.01 3.57
C GLU A 128 -10.55 -9.19 4.44
N ASN A 129 -9.74 -8.14 4.53
CA ASN A 129 -8.53 -8.09 5.34
C ASN A 129 -7.62 -9.33 5.15
N PRO A 130 -7.19 -9.65 3.89
CA PRO A 130 -6.40 -10.83 3.62
C PRO A 130 -5.00 -10.72 4.23
N SER A 131 -4.47 -11.84 4.71
CA SER A 131 -3.06 -11.97 5.08
C SER A 131 -2.18 -12.26 3.85
N TYR A 132 -0.88 -12.02 3.99
CA TYR A 132 0.10 -12.37 2.95
C TYR A 132 0.02 -13.85 2.55
N ASP A 133 -0.10 -14.77 3.52
CA ASP A 133 -0.18 -16.20 3.25
C ASP A 133 -1.43 -16.57 2.44
N GLN A 134 -2.56 -15.92 2.72
CA GLN A 134 -3.78 -16.12 1.95
C GLN A 134 -3.61 -15.62 0.51
N VAL A 135 -3.06 -14.41 0.31
CA VAL A 135 -2.84 -13.87 -1.03
C VAL A 135 -1.80 -14.67 -1.81
N SER A 136 -0.70 -15.05 -1.17
CA SER A 136 0.37 -15.83 -1.80
C SER A 136 -0.05 -17.24 -2.21
N SER A 137 -1.13 -17.78 -1.61
CA SER A 137 -1.74 -19.04 -2.06
C SER A 137 -2.33 -18.96 -3.47
N GLY A 138 -2.58 -17.73 -3.99
CA GLY A 138 -3.15 -17.48 -5.32
C GLY A 138 -4.67 -17.70 -5.44
N ASN A 139 -5.35 -18.08 -4.34
CA ASN A 139 -6.76 -18.48 -4.34
C ASN A 139 -7.74 -17.38 -3.91
N THR A 140 -7.26 -16.23 -3.47
CA THR A 140 -8.09 -15.13 -2.95
C THR A 140 -8.66 -14.20 -4.01
N GLY A 141 -8.12 -14.26 -5.23
CA GLY A 141 -8.39 -13.27 -6.28
C GLY A 141 -7.60 -11.97 -6.11
N HIS A 142 -7.08 -11.70 -4.91
CA HIS A 142 -6.25 -10.53 -4.65
C HIS A 142 -4.94 -10.55 -5.42
N VAL A 143 -4.47 -9.36 -5.78
CA VAL A 143 -3.13 -9.13 -6.32
C VAL A 143 -2.32 -8.28 -5.37
N GLU A 144 -0.99 -8.46 -5.39
CA GLU A 144 -0.06 -7.52 -4.79
C GLU A 144 -0.11 -6.20 -5.56
N ALA A 145 -0.34 -5.11 -4.85
CA ALA A 145 -0.50 -3.79 -5.45
C ALA A 145 0.18 -2.71 -4.60
N VAL A 146 0.39 -1.56 -5.21
CA VAL A 146 0.82 -0.34 -4.52
C VAL A 146 -0.27 0.72 -4.63
N GLU A 147 -0.59 1.33 -3.48
CA GLU A 147 -1.38 2.55 -3.40
C GLU A 147 -0.43 3.74 -3.35
N ILE A 148 -0.65 4.70 -4.24
CA ILE A 148 0.18 5.90 -4.39
C ILE A 148 -0.72 7.10 -4.13
N ILE A 149 -0.37 7.92 -3.14
CA ILE A 149 -0.96 9.24 -2.94
C ILE A 149 0.01 10.28 -3.51
N PHE A 150 -0.49 11.14 -4.37
CA PHE A 150 0.35 12.12 -5.08
C PHE A 150 -0.30 13.51 -5.15
N ASP A 151 0.55 14.54 -5.21
CA ASP A 151 0.15 15.95 -5.40
C ASP A 151 0.02 16.24 -6.90
N THR A 152 -1.19 16.52 -7.35
CA THR A 152 -1.52 16.79 -8.76
C THR A 152 -0.91 18.07 -9.30
N LYS A 153 -0.38 18.97 -8.46
CA LYS A 153 0.39 20.14 -8.86
C LYS A 153 1.83 19.80 -9.28
N LEU A 154 2.36 18.68 -8.80
CA LEU A 154 3.75 18.30 -8.96
C LEU A 154 3.94 17.10 -9.89
N VAL A 155 2.96 16.18 -9.94
CA VAL A 155 2.99 14.98 -10.78
C VAL A 155 1.58 14.65 -11.24
N SER A 156 1.43 14.26 -12.49
CA SER A 156 0.15 13.87 -13.08
C SER A 156 -0.06 12.36 -13.00
N TYR A 157 -1.33 11.92 -13.06
CA TYR A 157 -1.67 10.49 -13.18
C TYR A 157 -1.09 9.87 -14.46
N GLN A 158 -1.00 10.66 -15.56
CA GLN A 158 -0.35 10.24 -16.80
C GLN A 158 1.12 9.86 -16.57
N GLU A 159 1.90 10.67 -15.85
CA GLU A 159 3.31 10.38 -15.55
C GLU A 159 3.47 9.13 -14.69
N LEU A 160 2.50 8.85 -13.80
CA LEU A 160 2.50 7.60 -13.03
C LEU A 160 2.20 6.39 -13.92
N LEU A 161 1.28 6.50 -14.87
CA LEU A 161 1.02 5.46 -15.86
C LEU A 161 2.24 5.21 -16.76
N ASP A 162 2.90 6.28 -17.23
CA ASP A 162 4.09 6.19 -18.07
C ASP A 162 5.24 5.44 -17.34
N LEU A 163 5.37 5.69 -16.03
CA LEU A 163 6.32 4.94 -15.21
C LEU A 163 5.87 3.50 -15.01
N TYR A 164 4.58 3.26 -14.73
CA TYR A 164 4.04 1.91 -14.56
C TYR A 164 4.34 1.00 -15.75
N TRP A 165 4.11 1.49 -16.99
CA TRP A 165 4.40 0.74 -18.21
C TRP A 165 5.88 0.39 -18.39
N GLN A 166 6.79 1.15 -17.78
CA GLN A 166 8.24 0.86 -17.79
C GLN A 166 8.64 -0.19 -16.76
N LEU A 167 7.78 -0.45 -15.77
CA LEU A 167 8.09 -1.36 -14.66
C LEU A 167 7.59 -2.78 -14.88
N ILE A 168 6.80 -3.04 -15.91
CA ILE A 168 6.13 -4.33 -16.13
C ILE A 168 6.44 -4.91 -17.49
N ASP A 169 6.22 -6.23 -17.63
CA ASP A 169 5.95 -6.87 -18.92
C ASP A 169 4.41 -6.89 -19.14
N PRO A 170 3.87 -6.02 -19.98
CA PRO A 170 2.42 -5.92 -20.17
C PRO A 170 1.82 -7.10 -20.93
N THR A 171 2.63 -8.00 -21.45
CA THR A 171 2.22 -9.20 -22.21
C THR A 171 2.10 -10.45 -21.35
N ASP A 172 2.47 -10.38 -20.06
CA ASP A 172 2.47 -11.53 -19.16
C ASP A 172 1.34 -11.43 -18.11
N ALA A 173 0.28 -12.21 -18.30
CA ALA A 173 -0.85 -12.28 -17.38
C ALA A 173 -0.70 -13.36 -16.28
N ALA A 174 0.36 -14.18 -16.31
CA ALA A 174 0.56 -15.26 -15.35
C ALA A 174 1.59 -14.90 -14.25
N GLY A 175 1.93 -13.63 -14.15
CA GLY A 175 2.91 -13.10 -13.20
C GLY A 175 3.74 -11.99 -13.80
N GLN A 176 4.89 -11.73 -13.21
CA GLN A 176 5.88 -10.76 -13.73
C GLN A 176 7.29 -11.29 -13.48
N PHE A 177 8.06 -11.44 -14.55
CA PHE A 177 9.45 -11.90 -14.50
C PHE A 177 9.59 -13.23 -13.74
N GLN A 178 10.29 -13.23 -12.59
CA GLN A 178 10.44 -14.43 -11.74
C GLN A 178 9.27 -14.64 -10.77
N ASP A 179 8.44 -13.64 -10.56
CA ASP A 179 7.30 -13.71 -9.66
C ASP A 179 6.11 -14.31 -10.43
N ARG A 180 5.78 -15.57 -10.16
CA ARG A 180 4.75 -16.32 -10.88
C ARG A 180 3.53 -16.58 -10.01
N GLY A 181 2.34 -16.40 -10.58
CA GLY A 181 1.07 -16.65 -9.91
C GLY A 181 0.05 -15.52 -10.09
N ASN A 182 -1.19 -15.81 -9.76
CA ASN A 182 -2.33 -14.89 -9.92
C ASN A 182 -2.15 -13.57 -9.16
N GLN A 183 -1.48 -13.59 -8.01
CA GLN A 183 -1.23 -12.41 -7.18
C GLN A 183 -0.26 -11.40 -7.82
N TYR A 184 0.44 -11.78 -8.89
CA TYR A 184 1.44 -10.94 -9.56
C TYR A 184 0.99 -10.42 -10.93
N ARG A 185 -0.30 -10.54 -11.27
CA ARG A 185 -0.85 -10.05 -12.55
C ARG A 185 -0.73 -8.54 -12.67
N PRO A 186 -0.43 -8.00 -13.88
CA PRO A 186 -0.42 -6.56 -14.11
C PRO A 186 -1.85 -6.03 -14.26
N ILE A 187 -2.25 -5.12 -13.37
CA ILE A 187 -3.58 -4.48 -13.36
C ILE A 187 -3.44 -3.01 -13.01
N ILE A 188 -4.12 -2.14 -13.74
CA ILE A 188 -4.34 -0.75 -13.41
C ILE A 188 -5.73 -0.65 -12.76
N PHE A 189 -5.80 -0.27 -11.49
CA PHE A 189 -7.07 -0.02 -10.82
C PHE A 189 -7.42 1.47 -10.94
N VAL A 190 -8.65 1.77 -11.35
CA VAL A 190 -9.12 3.12 -11.63
C VAL A 190 -10.23 3.52 -10.67
N SER A 191 -10.15 4.74 -10.13
CA SER A 191 -11.10 5.25 -9.13
C SER A 191 -12.27 6.01 -9.75
N ASP A 192 -12.10 6.49 -10.99
CA ASP A 192 -13.04 7.35 -11.69
C ASP A 192 -12.86 7.25 -13.21
N GLU A 193 -13.78 7.85 -13.96
CA GLU A 193 -13.80 7.85 -15.42
C GLU A 193 -12.57 8.56 -16.02
N GLN A 194 -12.04 9.59 -15.37
CA GLN A 194 -10.86 10.29 -15.85
C GLN A 194 -9.62 9.39 -15.80
N GLN A 195 -9.43 8.65 -14.70
CA GLN A 195 -8.36 7.66 -14.59
C GLN A 195 -8.55 6.53 -15.60
N GLU A 196 -9.79 6.05 -15.80
CA GLU A 196 -10.09 5.00 -16.75
C GLU A 196 -9.73 5.43 -18.18
N ASN A 197 -10.18 6.62 -18.60
CA ASN A 197 -9.87 7.17 -19.93
C ASN A 197 -8.36 7.33 -20.17
N LEU A 198 -7.61 7.80 -19.16
CA LEU A 198 -6.15 7.92 -19.25
C LEU A 198 -5.47 6.54 -19.30
N ALA A 199 -5.91 5.58 -18.48
CA ALA A 199 -5.38 4.23 -18.49
C ALA A 199 -5.61 3.54 -19.84
N GLN A 200 -6.81 3.65 -20.41
CA GLN A 200 -7.13 3.11 -21.74
C GLN A 200 -6.30 3.77 -22.83
N LYS A 201 -6.17 5.10 -22.80
CA LYS A 201 -5.35 5.86 -23.74
C LYS A 201 -3.89 5.42 -23.71
N THR A 202 -3.29 5.27 -22.52
CA THR A 202 -1.90 4.83 -22.40
C THR A 202 -1.72 3.38 -22.84
N LYS A 203 -2.67 2.49 -22.49
CA LYS A 203 -2.67 1.12 -22.98
C LYS A 203 -2.70 1.06 -24.51
N GLN A 204 -3.56 1.86 -25.14
CA GLN A 204 -3.61 1.92 -26.60
C GLN A 204 -2.30 2.44 -27.19
N ALA A 205 -1.69 3.47 -26.60
CA ALA A 205 -0.38 3.97 -27.02
C ALA A 205 0.73 2.90 -26.92
N VAL A 206 0.69 2.05 -25.90
CA VAL A 206 1.61 0.91 -25.77
C VAL A 206 1.38 -0.11 -26.90
N ILE A 207 0.13 -0.41 -27.25
CA ILE A 207 -0.22 -1.29 -28.37
C ILE A 207 0.30 -0.69 -29.68
N ASP A 208 -0.02 0.58 -29.94
CA ASP A 208 0.31 1.29 -31.19
C ASP A 208 1.82 1.49 -31.37
N SER A 209 2.59 1.47 -30.27
CA SER A 209 4.05 1.58 -30.31
C SER A 209 4.74 0.45 -31.08
N GLY A 210 4.07 -0.70 -31.24
CA GLY A 210 4.64 -1.89 -31.86
C GLY A 210 5.83 -2.51 -31.11
N LYS A 211 6.13 -2.04 -29.91
CA LYS A 211 7.25 -2.53 -29.08
C LYS A 211 7.08 -4.01 -28.73
N TYR A 212 5.85 -4.44 -28.48
CA TYR A 212 5.54 -5.79 -28.03
C TYR A 212 4.94 -6.61 -29.19
N LYS A 213 5.53 -7.79 -29.47
CA LYS A 213 5.00 -8.72 -30.50
C LYS A 213 3.80 -9.55 -30.00
N LYS A 214 3.63 -9.64 -28.68
CA LYS A 214 2.52 -10.35 -28.04
C LYS A 214 1.40 -9.36 -27.66
N PRO A 215 0.16 -9.82 -27.50
CA PRO A 215 -0.94 -8.98 -27.02
C PRO A 215 -0.64 -8.35 -25.67
N ILE A 216 -1.14 -7.13 -25.45
CA ILE A 216 -1.08 -6.46 -24.14
C ILE A 216 -2.20 -7.03 -23.26
N LEU A 217 -1.81 -7.72 -22.20
CA LEU A 217 -2.70 -8.44 -21.29
C LEU A 217 -2.97 -7.70 -19.96
N THR A 218 -2.31 -6.55 -19.74
CA THR A 218 -2.58 -5.70 -18.57
C THR A 218 -4.05 -5.34 -18.51
N GLU A 219 -4.71 -5.67 -17.41
CA GLU A 219 -6.12 -5.36 -17.17
C GLU A 219 -6.29 -3.92 -16.67
N ILE A 220 -7.45 -3.31 -16.95
CA ILE A 220 -7.91 -2.07 -16.33
C ILE A 220 -9.21 -2.41 -15.62
N LYS A 221 -9.28 -2.17 -14.30
CA LYS A 221 -10.41 -2.55 -13.45
C LYS A 221 -10.82 -1.41 -12.53
N ALA A 222 -12.08 -1.35 -12.18
CA ALA A 222 -12.53 -0.46 -11.11
C ALA A 222 -11.79 -0.79 -9.81
N LEU A 223 -11.43 0.25 -9.07
CA LEU A 223 -10.76 0.10 -7.78
C LEU A 223 -11.74 -0.44 -6.74
N GLU A 224 -11.38 -1.56 -6.17
CA GLU A 224 -12.03 -2.16 -5.01
C GLU A 224 -11.31 -1.75 -3.72
N THR A 225 -11.73 -2.32 -2.58
CA THR A 225 -11.06 -2.07 -1.31
C THR A 225 -9.58 -2.43 -1.38
N PHE A 226 -8.73 -1.48 -1.04
CA PHE A 226 -7.29 -1.71 -0.90
C PHE A 226 -6.99 -2.07 0.56
N TRP A 227 -6.36 -3.20 0.77
CA TRP A 227 -5.95 -3.74 2.06
C TRP A 227 -4.44 -3.57 2.22
N PRO A 228 -3.97 -2.73 3.15
CA PRO A 228 -2.54 -2.59 3.40
C PRO A 228 -1.90 -3.92 3.78
N ALA A 229 -0.75 -4.22 3.20
CA ALA A 229 0.05 -5.36 3.59
C ALA A 229 0.72 -5.14 4.96
N GLU A 230 1.19 -6.21 5.55
CA GLU A 230 1.85 -6.25 6.83
C GLU A 230 3.07 -5.31 6.87
N ASN A 231 3.40 -4.80 8.05
CA ASN A 231 4.44 -3.76 8.19
C ASN A 231 5.81 -4.18 7.65
N TYR A 232 6.16 -5.45 7.72
CA TYR A 232 7.45 -5.93 7.19
C TYR A 232 7.57 -5.81 5.66
N HIS A 233 6.45 -5.70 4.94
CA HIS A 233 6.42 -5.44 3.50
C HIS A 233 6.56 -3.96 3.16
N GLN A 234 6.20 -3.07 4.09
CA GLN A 234 6.26 -1.63 3.83
C GLN A 234 7.71 -1.14 3.76
N GLN A 235 8.01 -0.31 2.73
CA GLN A 235 9.34 0.26 2.51
C GLN A 235 10.46 -0.80 2.51
N PHE A 236 10.19 -1.94 1.92
CA PHE A 236 11.12 -3.09 1.89
C PHE A 236 12.52 -2.70 1.38
N TYR A 237 12.61 -1.84 0.39
CA TYR A 237 13.87 -1.37 -0.18
C TYR A 237 14.76 -0.65 0.85
N GLN A 238 14.17 0.02 1.85
CA GLN A 238 14.90 0.66 2.95
C GLN A 238 15.25 -0.34 4.05
N LYS A 239 14.32 -1.23 4.40
CA LYS A 239 14.52 -2.23 5.47
C LYS A 239 15.48 -3.34 5.08
N GLN A 240 15.50 -3.73 3.79
CA GLN A 240 16.28 -4.85 3.25
C GLN A 240 17.08 -4.45 1.97
N PRO A 241 17.95 -3.43 2.03
CA PRO A 241 18.54 -2.83 0.83
C PRO A 241 19.39 -3.80 0.00
N LYS A 242 20.08 -4.74 0.64
CA LYS A 242 20.88 -5.75 -0.07
C LYS A 242 19.99 -6.72 -0.88
N ARG A 243 18.94 -7.22 -0.24
CA ARG A 243 17.97 -8.13 -0.88
C ARG A 243 17.21 -7.42 -2.00
N TYR A 244 16.78 -6.18 -1.75
CA TYR A 244 16.12 -5.35 -2.76
C TYR A 244 17.01 -5.13 -4.01
N LYS A 245 18.28 -4.77 -3.82
CA LYS A 245 19.23 -4.60 -4.95
C LYS A 245 19.37 -5.86 -5.80
N ALA A 246 19.40 -7.04 -5.18
CA ALA A 246 19.47 -8.30 -5.91
C ALA A 246 18.20 -8.53 -6.76
N ILE A 247 17.02 -8.34 -6.19
CA ILE A 247 15.73 -8.48 -6.89
C ILE A 247 15.64 -7.45 -8.04
N LYS A 248 15.93 -6.18 -7.76
CA LYS A 248 15.90 -5.09 -8.76
C LYS A 248 16.82 -5.38 -9.95
N ARG A 249 18.03 -5.89 -9.71
CA ARG A 249 18.98 -6.25 -10.77
C ARG A 249 18.43 -7.31 -11.71
N VAL A 250 17.82 -8.35 -11.16
CA VAL A 250 17.23 -9.42 -11.98
C VAL A 250 16.08 -8.87 -12.82
N ARG A 251 15.18 -8.08 -12.22
CA ARG A 251 14.05 -7.46 -12.92
C ARG A 251 14.52 -6.56 -14.06
N GLN A 252 15.55 -5.76 -13.84
CA GLN A 252 16.13 -4.88 -14.87
C GLN A 252 16.73 -5.67 -16.06
N GLN A 253 17.29 -6.84 -15.84
CA GLN A 253 17.78 -7.70 -16.91
C GLN A 253 16.64 -8.16 -17.85
N PHE A 254 15.49 -8.49 -17.29
CA PHE A 254 14.30 -8.85 -18.09
C PHE A 254 13.71 -7.67 -18.86
N LEU A 255 13.72 -6.47 -18.28
CA LEU A 255 13.19 -5.26 -18.95
C LEU A 255 14.11 -4.76 -20.07
N ALA A 256 15.39 -5.13 -20.09
CA ALA A 256 16.38 -4.75 -21.10
C ALA A 256 16.46 -5.76 -22.25
N SER A 257 15.89 -6.96 -22.13
CA SER A 257 15.84 -8.01 -23.16
C SER A 257 14.62 -7.88 -24.06
#